data_6e2f60da13d27972c54da00fc20939ba
#
_entry.id   6e2f60da13d27972c54da00fc20939ba
#
_cell.length_a   1.000
_cell.length_b   1.000
_cell.length_c   1.000
_cell.angle_alpha   90.00
_cell.angle_beta   90.00
_cell.angle_gamma   90.00
#
_symmetry.space_group_name_H-M   'P 1'
#
loop_
_entity.id
_entity.type
_entity.pdbx_description
1 polymer ?
#
loop_
_entity_poly.entity_id
_entity_poly.type
_entity_poly.pdbx_seq_one_letter_code
_entity_poly.pdbx_strand_id
1 'polypeptide(L)'
;MDTNSNQARRVVIGITAHVDAGKTTLAEAMLYRTGQLRKLGRVDHGSAAMDSHLLERERGITIFSSQAELPIGDLEVTLLDTPGHVDFSAEMERTLSVLDYAILVISGADGVQAHTRTLWRLLERYHLPVFLFVNKMALAGADRAAVL
;
A
#
# COMPACT_ATOMS: atom_id res chain seq x y z
N MET A 1 27.92 -19.96 -25.57
CA MET A 1 26.45 -19.81 -25.67
C MET A 1 25.98 -19.18 -24.35
N ASP A 2 26.00 -17.89 -24.32
CA ASP A 2 25.50 -17.14 -23.14
C ASP A 2 23.98 -17.13 -23.22
N THR A 3 23.34 -18.06 -22.52
CA THR A 3 21.95 -17.93 -22.19
C THR A 3 21.84 -16.84 -21.13
N ASN A 4 21.84 -15.59 -21.59
CA ASN A 4 21.46 -14.45 -20.78
C ASN A 4 19.95 -14.61 -20.49
N SER A 5 19.65 -15.45 -19.49
CA SER A 5 18.32 -15.51 -18.93
C SER A 5 18.08 -14.15 -18.30
N ASN A 6 17.35 -13.32 -19.03
CA ASN A 6 16.80 -12.06 -18.53
C ASN A 6 15.79 -12.41 -17.42
N GLN A 7 16.33 -12.80 -16.27
CA GLN A 7 15.54 -13.14 -15.11
C GLN A 7 14.97 -11.82 -14.61
N ALA A 8 13.66 -11.62 -14.80
CA ALA A 8 12.97 -10.46 -14.31
C ALA A 8 13.30 -10.26 -12.82
N ARG A 9 13.69 -9.04 -12.47
CA ARG A 9 14.03 -8.71 -11.08
C ARG A 9 12.73 -8.66 -10.28
N ARG A 10 12.66 -9.47 -9.24
CA ARG A 10 11.50 -9.51 -8.35
C ARG A 10 11.71 -8.64 -7.13
N VAL A 11 10.71 -7.84 -6.81
CA VAL A 11 10.71 -6.93 -5.67
C VAL A 11 9.37 -7.03 -4.96
N VAL A 12 9.39 -7.13 -3.63
CA VAL A 12 8.19 -7.17 -2.80
C VAL A 12 8.03 -5.83 -2.10
N ILE A 13 6.93 -5.15 -2.36
CA ILE A 13 6.62 -3.83 -1.80
C ILE A 13 5.34 -3.93 -0.98
N GLY A 14 5.42 -3.56 0.29
CA GLY A 14 4.24 -3.43 1.14
C GLY A 14 3.66 -2.03 1.07
N ILE A 15 2.35 -1.92 1.05
CA ILE A 15 1.64 -0.65 1.17
C ILE A 15 0.91 -0.61 2.50
N THR A 16 1.14 0.43 3.28
CA THR A 16 0.53 0.61 4.60
C THR A 16 0.09 2.06 4.80
N ALA A 17 -0.89 2.26 5.64
CA ALA A 17 -1.45 3.58 5.88
C ALA A 17 -2.28 3.63 7.16
N HIS A 18 -2.48 4.85 7.67
CA HIS A 18 -3.58 5.14 8.58
C HIS A 18 -4.93 4.90 7.86
N VAL A 19 -5.95 4.50 8.61
CA VAL A 19 -7.31 4.29 8.10
C VAL A 19 -7.78 5.54 7.33
N ASP A 20 -8.42 5.32 6.19
CA ASP A 20 -8.93 6.37 5.29
C ASP A 20 -7.88 7.29 4.65
N ALA A 21 -6.60 7.00 4.75
CA ALA A 21 -5.56 7.77 4.05
C ALA A 21 -5.57 7.56 2.53
N GLY A 22 -6.23 6.50 2.04
CA GLY A 22 -6.34 6.19 0.61
C GLY A 22 -5.42 5.08 0.14
N LYS A 23 -5.04 4.17 1.03
CA LYS A 23 -4.18 3.01 0.71
C LYS A 23 -4.74 2.16 -0.42
N THR A 24 -5.98 1.71 -0.30
CA THR A 24 -6.64 0.87 -1.31
C THR A 24 -6.81 1.60 -2.63
N THR A 25 -7.14 2.89 -2.57
CA THR A 25 -7.25 3.73 -3.77
C THR A 25 -5.91 3.85 -4.50
N LEU A 26 -4.80 4.03 -3.78
CA LEU A 26 -3.47 4.06 -4.38
C LEU A 26 -3.10 2.71 -4.99
N ALA A 27 -3.31 1.62 -4.26
CA ALA A 27 -3.02 0.28 -4.76
C ALA A 27 -3.80 -0.03 -6.04
N GLU A 28 -5.05 0.33 -6.08
CA GLU A 28 -5.90 0.16 -7.25
C GLU A 28 -5.47 1.04 -8.44
N ALA A 29 -5.04 2.26 -8.17
CA ALA A 29 -4.48 3.14 -9.20
C ALA A 29 -3.18 2.56 -9.79
N MET A 30 -2.34 1.94 -8.97
CA MET A 30 -1.14 1.25 -9.44
C MET A 30 -1.50 0.06 -10.34
N LEU A 31 -2.47 -0.75 -9.94
CA LEU A 31 -2.98 -1.86 -10.75
C LEU A 31 -3.56 -1.39 -12.09
N TYR A 32 -4.28 -0.29 -12.09
CA TYR A 32 -4.82 0.30 -13.31
C TYR A 32 -3.69 0.78 -14.23
N ARG A 33 -2.70 1.48 -13.71
CA ARG A 33 -1.58 2.02 -14.47
C ARG A 33 -0.69 0.95 -15.08
N THR A 34 -0.59 -0.21 -14.44
CA THR A 34 0.18 -1.36 -14.94
C THR A 34 -0.64 -2.30 -15.82
N GLY A 35 -1.89 -1.95 -16.12
CA GLY A 35 -2.77 -2.73 -17.00
C GLY A 35 -3.41 -3.95 -16.34
N GLN A 36 -3.26 -4.12 -15.02
CA GLN A 36 -3.85 -5.23 -14.28
C GLN A 36 -5.34 -5.01 -13.98
N LEU A 37 -5.79 -3.76 -14.05
CA LEU A 37 -7.20 -3.37 -13.95
C LEU A 37 -7.65 -2.60 -15.19
N ARG A 38 -8.86 -2.90 -15.64
CA ARG A 38 -9.48 -2.18 -16.75
C ARG A 38 -10.23 -0.93 -16.33
N LYS A 39 -10.66 -0.86 -15.05
CA LYS A 39 -11.47 0.22 -14.52
C LYS A 39 -11.10 0.49 -13.06
N LEU A 40 -10.98 1.78 -12.72
CA LEU A 40 -10.82 2.20 -11.33
C LEU A 40 -12.15 2.09 -10.59
N GLY A 41 -12.08 1.56 -9.35
CA GLY A 41 -13.18 1.58 -8.40
C GLY A 41 -12.93 2.57 -7.28
N ARG A 42 -13.88 2.68 -6.38
CA ARG A 42 -13.76 3.43 -5.12
C ARG A 42 -14.08 2.53 -3.94
N VAL A 43 -13.36 2.71 -2.84
CA VAL A 43 -13.55 1.92 -1.62
C VAL A 43 -14.95 2.10 -1.04
N ASP A 44 -15.46 3.33 -1.06
CA ASP A 44 -16.81 3.69 -0.62
C ASP A 44 -17.92 3.02 -1.43
N HIS A 45 -17.62 2.60 -2.65
CA HIS A 45 -18.55 1.83 -3.48
C HIS A 45 -18.31 0.31 -3.44
N GLY A 46 -17.39 -0.15 -2.62
CA GLY A 46 -17.06 -1.57 -2.49
C GLY A 46 -16.50 -2.23 -3.76
N SER A 47 -15.94 -1.43 -4.67
CA SER A 47 -15.44 -1.89 -5.98
C SER A 47 -13.93 -1.99 -6.09
N ALA A 48 -13.21 -1.79 -5.00
CA ALA A 48 -11.75 -1.86 -4.97
C ALA A 48 -11.26 -3.29 -5.24
N ALA A 49 -10.29 -3.44 -6.14
CA ALA A 49 -9.82 -4.75 -6.60
C ALA A 49 -8.99 -5.50 -5.56
N MET A 50 -8.33 -4.77 -4.64
CA MET A 50 -7.55 -5.36 -3.56
C MET A 50 -8.41 -5.89 -2.41
N ASP A 51 -9.66 -5.47 -2.32
CA ASP A 51 -10.63 -5.97 -1.35
C ASP A 51 -11.29 -7.24 -1.90
N SER A 52 -10.61 -8.36 -1.77
CA SER A 52 -11.06 -9.64 -2.32
C SER A 52 -12.12 -10.33 -1.48
N HIS A 53 -12.27 -9.95 -0.22
CA HIS A 53 -13.23 -10.53 0.71
C HIS A 53 -14.50 -9.68 0.80
N LEU A 54 -15.67 -10.33 0.76
CA LEU A 54 -16.98 -9.63 0.79
C LEU A 54 -17.13 -8.65 1.95
N LEU A 55 -16.70 -9.04 3.16
CA LEU A 55 -16.76 -8.19 4.35
C LEU A 55 -15.86 -6.96 4.25
N GLU A 56 -14.72 -7.08 3.60
CA GLU A 56 -13.81 -5.97 3.34
C GLU A 56 -14.46 -4.97 2.39
N ARG A 57 -15.09 -5.45 1.32
CA ARG A 57 -15.80 -4.62 0.35
C ARG A 57 -16.96 -3.87 0.97
N GLU A 58 -17.78 -4.55 1.78
CA GLU A 58 -18.93 -3.94 2.45
C GLU A 58 -18.53 -2.85 3.44
N ARG A 59 -17.38 -3.02 4.12
CA ARG A 59 -16.87 -2.08 5.10
C ARG A 59 -15.94 -1.03 4.52
N GLY A 60 -15.44 -1.22 3.29
CA GLY A 60 -14.42 -0.39 2.68
C GLY A 60 -13.08 -0.42 3.41
N ILE A 61 -12.80 -1.48 4.17
CA ILE A 61 -11.55 -1.70 4.92
C ILE A 61 -10.90 -3.01 4.52
N THR A 62 -9.58 -3.05 4.57
CA THR A 62 -8.81 -4.26 4.31
C THR A 62 -8.57 -5.01 5.62
N ILE A 63 -9.15 -6.22 5.75
CA ILE A 63 -9.02 -7.07 6.94
C ILE A 63 -7.84 -8.02 6.80
N PHE A 64 -7.59 -8.52 5.59
CA PHE A 64 -6.50 -9.44 5.28
C PHE A 64 -5.45 -8.77 4.41
N SER A 65 -4.24 -9.30 4.47
CA SER A 65 -3.23 -8.97 3.47
C SER A 65 -3.66 -9.56 2.14
N SER A 66 -3.72 -8.73 1.11
CA SER A 66 -3.90 -9.16 -0.26
C SER A 66 -2.67 -8.81 -1.08
N GLN A 67 -2.48 -9.50 -2.19
CA GLN A 67 -1.33 -9.30 -3.04
C GLN A 67 -1.74 -9.11 -4.50
N ALA A 68 -0.92 -8.40 -5.23
CA ALA A 68 -1.05 -8.22 -6.67
C ALA A 68 0.32 -8.16 -7.32
N GLU A 69 0.39 -8.67 -8.55
CA GLU A 69 1.59 -8.60 -9.36
C GLU A 69 1.51 -7.38 -10.29
N LEU A 70 2.56 -6.56 -10.26
CA LEU A 70 2.67 -5.36 -11.07
C LEU A 70 3.90 -5.48 -11.98
N PRO A 71 3.73 -5.75 -13.27
CA PRO A 71 4.83 -5.69 -14.21
C PRO A 71 5.19 -4.22 -14.50
N ILE A 72 6.43 -3.84 -14.21
CA ILE A 72 6.95 -2.48 -14.43
C ILE A 72 8.29 -2.58 -15.16
N GLY A 73 8.27 -2.45 -16.48
CA GLY A 73 9.46 -2.64 -17.30
C GLY A 73 10.01 -4.06 -17.18
N ASP A 74 11.24 -4.19 -16.71
CA ASP A 74 11.94 -5.44 -16.42
C ASP A 74 11.78 -5.92 -14.96
N LEU A 75 10.97 -5.20 -14.17
CA LEU A 75 10.66 -5.55 -12.79
C LEU A 75 9.32 -6.28 -12.67
N GLU A 76 9.31 -7.33 -11.87
CA GLU A 76 8.08 -7.94 -11.35
C GLU A 76 7.92 -7.48 -9.90
N VAL A 77 6.99 -6.57 -9.66
CA VAL A 77 6.69 -6.07 -8.32
C VAL A 77 5.51 -6.83 -7.75
N THR A 78 5.73 -7.49 -6.62
CA THR A 78 4.63 -8.03 -5.81
C THR A 78 4.22 -6.95 -4.82
N LEU A 79 3.03 -6.42 -4.98
CA LEU A 79 2.44 -5.45 -4.05
C LEU A 79 1.65 -6.20 -2.99
N LEU A 80 2.00 -5.98 -1.73
CA LEU A 80 1.26 -6.52 -0.58
C LEU A 80 0.49 -5.40 0.10
N ASP A 81 -0.83 -5.50 0.11
CA ASP A 81 -1.69 -4.59 0.84
C ASP A 81 -1.80 -5.07 2.29
N THR A 82 -1.28 -4.29 3.22
CA THR A 82 -1.30 -4.62 4.65
C THR A 82 -2.59 -4.13 5.31
N PRO A 83 -3.07 -4.82 6.36
CA PRO A 83 -4.22 -4.35 7.11
C PRO A 83 -4.03 -2.92 7.62
N GLY A 84 -5.04 -2.07 7.44
CA GLY A 84 -5.01 -0.67 7.89
C GLY A 84 -5.21 -0.49 9.39
N HIS A 85 -5.54 -1.55 10.11
CA HIS A 85 -5.75 -1.51 11.56
C HIS A 85 -4.47 -1.73 12.35
N VAL A 86 -4.38 -1.06 13.50
CA VAL A 86 -3.25 -1.17 14.45
C VAL A 86 -3.41 -2.44 15.27
N ASP A 87 -3.57 -3.57 14.65
CA ASP A 87 -3.31 -4.79 15.36
C ASP A 87 -1.91 -5.24 14.98
N PHE A 88 -1.00 -5.18 15.95
CA PHE A 88 0.31 -5.81 15.85
C PHE A 88 0.13 -7.32 15.86
N SER A 89 -0.69 -7.80 14.93
CA SER A 89 -0.94 -9.21 14.77
C SER A 89 0.32 -9.87 14.20
N ALA A 90 0.46 -11.13 14.50
CA ALA A 90 1.49 -11.97 13.89
C ALA A 90 1.45 -11.91 12.34
N GLU A 91 0.31 -11.57 11.77
CA GLU A 91 0.12 -11.38 10.34
C GLU A 91 0.85 -10.14 9.81
N MET A 92 0.76 -9.00 10.51
CA MET A 92 1.49 -7.78 10.15
C MET A 92 3.00 -8.05 10.19
N GLU A 93 3.50 -8.68 11.23
CA GLU A 93 4.92 -9.00 11.36
C GLU A 93 5.41 -9.95 10.26
N ARG A 94 4.64 -10.97 9.92
CA ARG A 94 4.96 -11.87 8.80
C ARG A 94 5.00 -11.12 7.48
N THR A 95 4.05 -10.25 7.24
CA THR A 95 4.02 -9.42 6.03
C THR A 95 5.26 -8.54 5.95
N LEU A 96 5.60 -7.83 7.01
CA LEU A 96 6.78 -6.94 7.04
C LEU A 96 8.09 -7.69 6.83
N SER A 97 8.21 -8.93 7.31
CA SER A 97 9.43 -9.72 7.20
C SER A 97 9.79 -10.14 5.77
N VAL A 98 8.83 -10.13 4.85
CA VAL A 98 9.04 -10.51 3.45
C VAL A 98 9.19 -9.33 2.50
N LEU A 99 9.07 -8.09 3.00
CA LEU A 99 9.15 -6.88 2.19
C LEU A 99 10.59 -6.48 1.88
N ASP A 100 10.81 -6.02 0.66
CA ASP A 100 12.03 -5.31 0.25
C ASP A 100 11.91 -3.80 0.47
N TYR A 101 10.72 -3.26 0.27
CA TYR A 101 10.38 -1.84 0.43
C TYR A 101 8.98 -1.69 1.01
N ALA A 102 8.70 -0.52 1.54
CA ALA A 102 7.36 -0.15 1.99
C ALA A 102 6.93 1.20 1.40
N ILE A 103 5.64 1.34 1.14
CA ILE A 103 5.00 2.61 0.84
C ILE A 103 4.13 2.97 2.03
N LEU A 104 4.41 4.09 2.68
CA LEU A 104 3.58 4.64 3.74
C LEU A 104 2.72 5.76 3.17
N VAL A 105 1.41 5.54 3.15
CA VAL A 105 0.44 6.53 2.65
C VAL A 105 -0.01 7.42 3.80
N ILE A 106 0.11 8.72 3.60
CA ILE A 106 -0.28 9.75 4.57
C ILE A 106 -1.34 10.64 3.94
N SER A 107 -2.40 10.94 4.67
CA SER A 107 -3.39 11.94 4.25
C SER A 107 -2.86 13.34 4.52
N GLY A 108 -2.71 14.15 3.48
CA GLY A 108 -2.31 15.56 3.62
C GLY A 108 -3.35 16.39 4.34
N ALA A 109 -4.62 16.01 4.29
CA ALA A 109 -5.71 16.69 5.00
C ALA A 109 -5.71 16.40 6.50
N ASP A 110 -5.35 15.17 6.90
CA ASP A 110 -5.37 14.74 8.31
C ASP A 110 -3.99 14.88 8.98
N GLY A 111 -2.94 15.01 8.19
CA GLY A 111 -1.56 15.05 8.68
C GLY A 111 -1.06 13.74 9.25
N VAL A 112 0.02 13.81 10.00
CA VAL A 112 0.63 12.64 10.65
C VAL A 112 -0.14 12.26 11.91
N GLN A 113 -0.89 11.19 11.82
CA GLN A 113 -1.69 10.66 12.91
C GLN A 113 -0.84 9.77 13.86
N ALA A 114 -1.36 9.50 15.05
CA ALA A 114 -0.68 8.62 16.01
C ALA A 114 -0.40 7.23 15.40
N HIS A 115 -1.33 6.70 14.66
CA HIS A 115 -1.18 5.44 13.93
C HIS A 115 -0.07 5.50 12.87
N THR A 116 0.04 6.61 12.14
CA THR A 116 1.11 6.82 11.15
C THR A 116 2.49 6.72 11.82
N ARG A 117 2.65 7.32 12.99
CA ARG A 117 3.90 7.25 13.78
C ARG A 117 4.19 5.83 14.25
N THR A 118 3.16 5.09 14.62
CA THR A 118 3.30 3.69 15.03
C THR A 118 3.76 2.83 13.85
N LEU A 119 3.15 3.00 12.67
CA LEU A 119 3.57 2.33 11.45
C LEU A 119 5.02 2.67 11.08
N TRP A 120 5.39 3.95 11.17
CA TRP A 120 6.76 4.39 10.90
C TRP A 120 7.77 3.67 11.78
N ARG A 121 7.54 3.64 13.10
CA ARG A 121 8.43 2.93 14.05
C ARG A 121 8.52 1.45 13.75
N LEU A 122 7.42 0.85 13.31
CA LEU A 122 7.41 -0.56 12.93
C LEU A 122 8.25 -0.82 11.68
N LEU A 123 8.10 0.02 10.66
CA LEU A 123 8.90 -0.07 9.43
C LEU A 123 10.39 0.17 9.72
N GLU A 124 10.71 1.12 10.57
CA GLU A 124 12.07 1.40 11.02
C GLU A 124 12.68 0.21 11.78
N ARG A 125 11.91 -0.44 12.66
CA ARG A 125 12.33 -1.65 13.38
C ARG A 125 12.71 -2.79 12.43
N TYR A 126 12.04 -2.92 11.30
CA TYR A 126 12.36 -3.92 10.27
C TYR A 126 13.39 -3.44 9.25
N HIS A 127 13.97 -2.26 9.46
CA HIS A 127 14.96 -1.64 8.57
C HIS A 127 14.52 -1.57 7.11
N LEU A 128 13.23 -1.34 6.89
CA LEU A 128 12.66 -1.25 5.55
C LEU A 128 12.88 0.14 4.96
N PRO A 129 13.39 0.24 3.73
CA PRO A 129 13.35 1.49 2.99
C PRO A 129 11.89 1.90 2.73
N VAL A 130 11.54 3.14 3.02
CA VAL A 130 10.16 3.63 2.98
C VAL A 130 10.02 4.75 1.95
N PHE A 131 9.03 4.60 1.07
CA PHE A 131 8.54 5.67 0.23
C PHE A 131 7.33 6.33 0.92
N LEU A 132 7.38 7.64 1.08
CA LEU A 132 6.25 8.40 1.60
C LEU A 132 5.36 8.85 0.44
N PHE A 133 4.11 8.48 0.49
CA PHE A 133 3.10 8.93 -0.46
C PHE A 133 2.06 9.81 0.26
N VAL A 134 2.08 11.10 -0.02
CA VAL A 134 1.13 12.05 0.57
C VAL A 134 -0.06 12.21 -0.35
N ASN A 135 -1.20 11.68 0.10
CA ASN A 135 -2.45 11.68 -0.63
C ASN A 135 -3.36 12.83 -0.17
N LYS A 136 -4.45 13.08 -0.89
CA LYS A 136 -5.49 14.07 -0.54
C LYS A 136 -4.98 15.50 -0.41
N MET A 137 -3.93 15.86 -1.12
CA MET A 137 -3.37 17.22 -1.10
C MET A 137 -4.28 18.28 -1.72
N ALA A 138 -5.27 17.88 -2.51
CA ALA A 138 -6.27 18.78 -3.10
C ALA A 138 -7.42 19.12 -2.16
N LEU A 139 -7.51 18.47 -1.00
CA LEU A 139 -8.56 18.76 -0.01
C LEU A 139 -8.24 20.00 0.81
N ALA A 140 -9.29 20.70 1.26
CA ALA A 140 -9.15 21.82 2.17
C ALA A 140 -8.47 21.37 3.47
N GLY A 141 -7.55 22.20 3.97
CA GLY A 141 -6.80 21.90 5.19
C GLY A 141 -5.52 21.06 4.96
N ALA A 142 -5.23 20.62 3.74
CA ALA A 142 -3.98 19.95 3.46
C ALA A 142 -2.80 20.92 3.62
N ASP A 143 -1.87 20.54 4.49
CA ASP A 143 -0.64 21.32 4.73
C ASP A 143 0.58 20.42 4.48
N ARG A 144 1.34 20.80 3.47
CA ARG A 144 2.56 20.09 3.09
C ARG A 144 3.63 20.10 4.19
N ALA A 145 3.75 21.20 4.90
CA ALA A 145 4.75 21.37 5.95
C ALA A 145 4.43 20.53 7.21
N ALA A 146 3.15 20.25 7.45
CA ALA A 146 2.73 19.43 8.59
C ALA A 146 2.95 17.91 8.38
N VAL A 147 3.27 17.49 7.16
CA VAL A 147 3.41 16.07 6.80
C VAL A 147 4.89 15.66 6.69
N LEU A 148 5.77 16.61 6.47
CA LEU A 148 7.22 16.39 6.34
C LEU A 148 7.94 16.70 7.65
#